data_2abc07bdc06489e24da41a57a100b042
#
_entry.id   2abc07bdc06489e24da41a57a100b042
#
_cell.length_a   1.000
_cell.length_b   1.000
_cell.length_c   1.000
_cell.angle_alpha   90.00
_cell.angle_beta   90.00
_cell.angle_gamma   90.00
#
_symmetry.space_group_name_H-M   'P 1'
#
loop_
_entity.id
_entity.type
_entity.pdbx_description
1 polymer ?
#
loop_
_entity_poly.entity_id
_entity_poly.type
_entity_poly.pdbx_seq_one_letter_code
_entity_poly.pdbx_strand_id
1 'polypeptide(L)'
;MSRLVRPHGSAALKPLLLTGTSATAEKERAKGLPAIPMSSRETGDVIMLGIGGFTPLDGFMNQADWRGVCDDMRLSNGVFWPIPITLSADEATATKLRVGSDVALVDSESGEIMATMTVTEKYTIDKAHECQKVFKTTDLAHPGVKMVMEQKAVNIAGPVKVLSQGEFPTKYAGTYMTPAETRALFESKGWSTVAAFQTRNPMHRSHEYLAKIAVEICDGVLIHSLLGKLKPGDIPAEVRSKAIAKLIEVAFVKDTVVQSGYPLDMRYAGPREALLHALFRQNYGCSHLIVGRDHAGVGDYYGPFDAHKIFDEIPAGALETKPLKIDWTFWCYKCGGMASTRTCPHSEKDRLLLSGTKLRKALSEGQDVPAEFSRPEVLAILRDYYANLKDDEKVEVKLSGHSAK
;
A
#
# COMPACT_ATOMS: atom_id res chain seq x y z
N MET A 1 2.70 5.14 28.83
CA MET A 1 1.74 5.03 27.73
C MET A 1 2.48 5.46 26.46
N SER A 2 2.25 4.76 25.34
CA SER A 2 2.81 5.15 24.04
C SER A 2 2.37 6.58 23.69
N ARG A 3 3.31 7.38 23.11
CA ARG A 3 3.01 8.73 22.61
C ARG A 3 2.54 8.71 21.16
N LEU A 4 2.60 7.54 20.51
CA LEU A 4 2.15 7.36 19.13
C LEU A 4 0.62 7.41 19.02
N VAL A 5 0.13 7.70 17.82
CA VAL A 5 -1.32 7.60 17.51
C VAL A 5 -1.85 6.22 17.87
N ARG A 6 -3.11 6.16 18.33
CA ARG A 6 -3.74 4.87 18.65
C ARG A 6 -4.00 4.07 17.38
N PRO A 7 -4.02 2.72 17.46
CA PRO A 7 -4.48 1.90 16.36
C PRO A 7 -5.90 2.29 15.93
N HIS A 8 -6.19 2.18 14.63
CA HIS A 8 -7.47 2.55 14.07
C HIS A 8 -8.62 1.74 14.68
N GLY A 9 -9.67 2.42 15.13
CA GLY A 9 -10.89 1.80 15.66
C GLY A 9 -10.68 0.88 16.88
N SER A 10 -9.51 0.93 17.53
CA SER A 10 -9.19 0.02 18.65
C SER A 10 -8.23 0.68 19.65
N ALA A 11 -8.27 0.19 20.91
CA ALA A 11 -7.32 0.62 21.93
C ALA A 11 -5.90 0.04 21.76
N ALA A 12 -5.78 -1.10 21.08
CA ALA A 12 -4.52 -1.79 20.81
C ALA A 12 -4.53 -2.42 19.41
N LEU A 13 -3.34 -2.77 18.90
CA LEU A 13 -3.24 -3.59 17.69
C LEU A 13 -3.93 -4.94 17.90
N LYS A 14 -4.53 -5.45 16.82
CA LYS A 14 -5.22 -6.73 16.78
C LYS A 14 -4.56 -7.66 15.75
N PRO A 15 -3.36 -8.17 15.99
CA PRO A 15 -2.75 -9.15 15.13
C PRO A 15 -3.48 -10.50 15.24
N LEU A 16 -3.78 -11.11 14.10
CA LEU A 16 -4.46 -12.42 14.03
C LEU A 16 -3.49 -13.56 13.71
N LEU A 17 -2.18 -13.29 13.66
CA LEU A 17 -1.14 -14.28 13.43
C LEU A 17 -0.96 -15.15 14.67
N LEU A 18 -1.18 -16.45 14.53
CA LEU A 18 -0.88 -17.42 15.57
C LEU A 18 0.63 -17.66 15.65
N THR A 19 1.11 -17.91 16.85
CA THR A 19 2.53 -18.21 17.14
C THR A 19 2.67 -19.44 18.05
N GLY A 20 3.88 -20.00 18.10
CA GLY A 20 4.18 -21.11 19.01
C GLY A 20 3.35 -22.37 18.76
N THR A 21 3.01 -23.08 19.84
CA THR A 21 2.30 -24.35 19.79
C THR A 21 0.90 -24.26 19.18
N SER A 22 0.21 -23.14 19.37
CA SER A 22 -1.12 -22.89 18.77
C SER A 22 -1.04 -22.80 17.25
N ALA A 23 -0.01 -22.16 16.71
CA ALA A 23 0.23 -22.10 15.26
C ALA A 23 0.52 -23.49 14.69
N THR A 24 1.35 -24.29 15.37
CA THR A 24 1.70 -25.64 14.93
C THR A 24 0.48 -26.54 14.91
N ALA A 25 -0.33 -26.53 15.96
CA ALA A 25 -1.56 -27.33 16.04
C ALA A 25 -2.57 -26.93 14.97
N GLU A 26 -2.76 -25.63 14.76
CA GLU A 26 -3.71 -25.13 13.76
C GLU A 26 -3.24 -25.39 12.32
N LYS A 27 -1.94 -25.31 12.04
CA LYS A 27 -1.36 -25.70 10.75
C LYS A 27 -1.62 -27.17 10.42
N GLU A 28 -1.46 -28.05 11.39
CA GLU A 28 -1.74 -29.48 11.19
C GLU A 28 -3.23 -29.74 10.95
N ARG A 29 -4.10 -29.10 11.75
CA ARG A 29 -5.55 -29.17 11.58
C ARG A 29 -5.99 -28.67 10.20
N ALA A 30 -5.39 -27.58 9.73
CA ALA A 30 -5.74 -26.94 8.46
C ALA A 30 -5.55 -27.83 7.24
N LYS A 31 -4.62 -28.79 7.28
CA LYS A 31 -4.38 -29.75 6.17
C LYS A 31 -5.59 -30.62 5.85
N GLY A 32 -6.48 -30.84 6.82
CA GLY A 32 -7.70 -31.64 6.64
C GLY A 32 -8.95 -30.83 6.31
N LEU A 33 -8.83 -29.49 6.22
CA LEU A 33 -9.98 -28.61 5.95
C LEU A 33 -10.22 -28.42 4.44
N PRO A 34 -11.48 -28.14 4.03
CA PRO A 34 -11.76 -27.67 2.68
C PRO A 34 -10.95 -26.41 2.37
N ALA A 35 -10.30 -26.39 1.23
CA ALA A 35 -9.42 -25.27 0.83
C ALA A 35 -10.15 -24.24 -0.03
N ILE A 36 -9.88 -22.96 0.23
CA ILE A 36 -10.24 -21.83 -0.64
C ILE A 36 -8.94 -21.25 -1.21
N PRO A 37 -8.69 -21.36 -2.52
CA PRO A 37 -7.52 -20.75 -3.14
C PRO A 37 -7.72 -19.24 -3.26
N MET A 38 -6.78 -18.49 -2.73
CA MET A 38 -6.75 -17.04 -2.70
C MET A 38 -5.94 -16.46 -3.85
N SER A 39 -6.38 -15.33 -4.38
CA SER A 39 -5.58 -14.47 -5.25
C SER A 39 -4.45 -13.78 -4.46
N SER A 40 -3.44 -13.24 -5.17
CA SER A 40 -2.36 -12.47 -4.54
C SER A 40 -2.89 -11.33 -3.66
N ARG A 41 -3.93 -10.61 -4.11
CA ARG A 41 -4.59 -9.57 -3.31
C ARG A 41 -5.16 -10.10 -2.01
N GLU A 42 -5.90 -11.21 -2.07
CA GLU A 42 -6.52 -11.83 -0.88
C GLU A 42 -5.46 -12.40 0.07
N THR A 43 -4.36 -12.92 -0.46
CA THR A 43 -3.20 -13.35 0.33
C THR A 43 -2.55 -12.17 1.06
N GLY A 44 -2.34 -11.05 0.36
CA GLY A 44 -1.82 -9.81 0.99
C GLY A 44 -2.75 -9.28 2.09
N ASP A 45 -4.08 -9.34 1.86
CA ASP A 45 -5.08 -8.95 2.86
C ASP A 45 -5.02 -9.84 4.11
N VAL A 46 -4.88 -11.17 3.94
CA VAL A 46 -4.69 -12.11 5.06
C VAL A 46 -3.43 -11.78 5.85
N ILE A 47 -2.31 -11.49 5.18
CA ILE A 47 -1.08 -11.12 5.88
C ILE A 47 -1.28 -9.83 6.67
N MET A 48 -1.92 -8.80 6.08
CA MET A 48 -2.22 -7.55 6.79
C MET A 48 -3.14 -7.75 8.00
N LEU A 49 -4.13 -8.66 7.91
CA LEU A 49 -4.94 -9.08 9.07
C LEU A 49 -4.04 -9.74 10.13
N GLY A 50 -3.17 -10.65 9.69
CA GLY A 50 -2.26 -11.39 10.57
C GLY A 50 -1.34 -10.50 11.39
N ILE A 51 -0.73 -9.51 10.78
CA ILE A 51 0.22 -8.62 11.44
C ILE A 51 -0.44 -7.44 12.18
N GLY A 52 -1.77 -7.33 12.14
CA GLY A 52 -2.51 -6.22 12.74
C GLY A 52 -2.51 -4.94 11.92
N GLY A 53 -2.06 -5.00 10.66
CA GLY A 53 -2.10 -3.87 9.72
C GLY A 53 -3.52 -3.42 9.39
N PHE A 54 -4.48 -4.35 9.43
CA PHE A 54 -5.90 -4.10 9.22
C PHE A 54 -6.73 -4.10 10.52
N THR A 55 -6.12 -3.77 11.67
CA THR A 55 -6.89 -3.48 12.89
C THR A 55 -7.98 -2.45 12.59
N PRO A 56 -9.26 -2.64 13.00
CA PRO A 56 -9.73 -3.64 13.97
C PRO A 56 -10.37 -4.91 13.36
N LEU A 57 -10.21 -5.16 12.05
CA LEU A 57 -10.87 -6.29 11.41
C LEU A 57 -10.50 -7.64 12.05
N ASP A 58 -11.46 -8.56 12.09
CA ASP A 58 -11.29 -9.95 12.54
C ASP A 58 -11.05 -10.92 11.37
N GLY A 59 -11.34 -10.49 10.14
CA GLY A 59 -11.27 -11.33 8.95
C GLY A 59 -11.92 -10.67 7.76
N PHE A 60 -12.47 -11.47 6.87
CA PHE A 60 -13.12 -11.00 5.65
C PHE A 60 -14.56 -10.54 5.93
N MET A 61 -14.94 -9.42 5.29
CA MET A 61 -16.19 -8.70 5.50
C MET A 61 -17.40 -9.52 5.08
N ASN A 62 -18.47 -9.42 5.90
CA ASN A 62 -19.82 -9.89 5.57
C ASN A 62 -20.51 -8.91 4.59
N GLN A 63 -21.71 -9.25 4.14
CA GLN A 63 -22.46 -8.44 3.19
C GLN A 63 -22.79 -7.05 3.73
N ALA A 64 -23.13 -6.94 5.02
CA ALA A 64 -23.46 -5.67 5.65
C ALA A 64 -22.23 -4.74 5.72
N ASP A 65 -21.07 -5.27 6.10
CA ASP A 65 -19.81 -4.51 6.09
C ASP A 65 -19.41 -4.11 4.67
N TRP A 66 -19.44 -5.05 3.72
CA TRP A 66 -19.16 -4.76 2.32
C TRP A 66 -20.03 -3.61 1.80
N ARG A 67 -21.34 -3.67 2.07
CA ARG A 67 -22.30 -2.64 1.62
C ARG A 67 -22.02 -1.28 2.27
N GLY A 68 -21.87 -1.25 3.60
CA GLY A 68 -21.58 -0.03 4.34
C GLY A 68 -20.24 0.61 3.92
N VAL A 69 -19.22 -0.21 3.67
CA VAL A 69 -17.91 0.27 3.17
C VAL A 69 -18.04 0.85 1.76
N CYS A 70 -18.78 0.19 0.86
CA CYS A 70 -19.01 0.74 -0.49
C CYS A 70 -19.75 2.08 -0.43
N ASP A 71 -20.85 2.16 0.30
CA ASP A 71 -21.75 3.29 0.27
C ASP A 71 -21.27 4.45 1.15
N ASP A 72 -20.86 4.17 2.38
CA ASP A 72 -20.64 5.16 3.43
C ASP A 72 -19.21 5.16 4.01
N MET A 73 -18.32 4.32 3.49
CA MET A 73 -16.97 4.08 4.03
C MET A 73 -17.03 3.71 5.54
N ARG A 74 -17.96 2.83 5.94
CA ARG A 74 -18.14 2.38 7.31
C ARG A 74 -18.47 0.90 7.39
N LEU A 75 -17.90 0.25 8.39
CA LEU A 75 -18.34 -1.08 8.82
C LEU A 75 -19.72 -0.99 9.47
N SER A 76 -20.41 -2.11 9.58
CA SER A 76 -21.74 -2.21 10.25
C SER A 76 -21.74 -1.76 11.71
N ASN A 77 -20.60 -1.83 12.38
CA ASN A 77 -20.39 -1.31 13.73
C ASN A 77 -20.05 0.19 13.78
N GLY A 78 -20.08 0.89 12.63
CA GLY A 78 -19.84 2.33 12.52
C GLY A 78 -18.37 2.75 12.38
N VAL A 79 -17.41 1.83 12.49
CA VAL A 79 -15.98 2.13 12.30
C VAL A 79 -15.72 2.54 10.86
N PHE A 80 -14.98 3.62 10.67
CA PHE A 80 -14.58 4.09 9.35
C PHE A 80 -13.69 3.06 8.63
N TRP A 81 -14.02 2.74 7.37
CA TRP A 81 -13.25 1.83 6.53
C TRP A 81 -13.48 2.13 5.04
N PRO A 82 -12.45 2.49 4.24
CA PRO A 82 -12.68 3.09 2.92
C PRO A 82 -12.82 2.11 1.76
N ILE A 83 -12.30 0.87 1.85
CA ILE A 83 -12.28 -0.11 0.75
C ILE A 83 -12.64 -1.49 1.28
N PRO A 84 -13.52 -2.27 0.62
CA PRO A 84 -13.85 -3.62 1.03
C PRO A 84 -12.64 -4.55 1.12
N ILE A 85 -12.61 -5.39 2.17
CA ILE A 85 -11.65 -6.49 2.34
C ILE A 85 -12.44 -7.79 2.27
N THR A 86 -12.43 -8.43 1.11
CA THR A 86 -13.30 -9.56 0.77
C THR A 86 -12.50 -10.76 0.26
N LEU A 87 -13.03 -11.95 0.51
CA LEU A 87 -12.56 -13.22 -0.02
C LEU A 87 -13.60 -13.80 -0.96
N SER A 88 -13.20 -14.28 -2.12
CA SER A 88 -14.12 -14.85 -3.10
C SER A 88 -13.83 -16.34 -3.39
N ALA A 89 -14.91 -17.11 -3.65
CA ALA A 89 -14.86 -18.50 -4.06
C ALA A 89 -15.74 -18.73 -5.29
N ASP A 90 -15.38 -19.71 -6.12
CA ASP A 90 -16.28 -20.16 -7.19
C ASP A 90 -17.52 -20.85 -6.59
N GLU A 91 -18.59 -20.93 -7.40
CA GLU A 91 -19.88 -21.50 -6.97
C GLU A 91 -19.77 -22.96 -6.51
N ALA A 92 -18.92 -23.75 -7.17
CA ALA A 92 -18.74 -25.16 -6.85
C ALA A 92 -18.08 -25.34 -5.48
N THR A 93 -17.09 -24.51 -5.17
CA THR A 93 -16.46 -24.44 -3.85
C THR A 93 -17.44 -23.91 -2.81
N ALA A 94 -18.07 -22.76 -3.06
CA ALA A 94 -19.00 -22.12 -2.13
C ALA A 94 -20.20 -23.03 -1.75
N THR A 95 -20.71 -23.83 -2.71
CA THR A 95 -21.82 -24.75 -2.46
C THR A 95 -21.47 -25.84 -1.45
N LYS A 96 -20.21 -26.30 -1.44
CA LYS A 96 -19.74 -27.34 -0.51
C LYS A 96 -19.50 -26.81 0.90
N LEU A 97 -19.29 -25.51 1.05
CA LEU A 97 -19.03 -24.90 2.34
C LEU A 97 -20.32 -24.71 3.13
N ARG A 98 -20.25 -24.94 4.45
CA ARG A 98 -21.37 -24.71 5.37
C ARG A 98 -21.05 -23.52 6.29
N VAL A 99 -22.04 -22.69 6.56
CA VAL A 99 -21.92 -21.66 7.61
C VAL A 99 -21.67 -22.38 8.94
N GLY A 100 -20.71 -21.86 9.71
CA GLY A 100 -20.24 -22.47 10.96
C GLY A 100 -19.09 -23.47 10.77
N SER A 101 -18.73 -23.86 9.52
CA SER A 101 -17.58 -24.73 9.28
C SER A 101 -16.30 -23.95 9.08
N ASP A 102 -15.17 -24.62 9.34
CA ASP A 102 -13.85 -24.06 9.12
C ASP A 102 -13.32 -24.43 7.73
N VAL A 103 -12.51 -23.54 7.16
CA VAL A 103 -11.85 -23.69 5.87
C VAL A 103 -10.38 -23.30 5.98
N ALA A 104 -9.55 -23.87 5.11
CA ALA A 104 -8.16 -23.45 4.91
C ALA A 104 -8.09 -22.41 3.78
N LEU A 105 -7.39 -21.30 4.02
CA LEU A 105 -7.11 -20.28 3.02
C LEU A 105 -5.71 -20.50 2.45
N VAL A 106 -5.64 -20.79 1.15
CA VAL A 106 -4.42 -21.24 0.48
C VAL A 106 -3.98 -20.19 -0.54
N ASP A 107 -2.73 -19.78 -0.47
CA ASP A 107 -2.15 -18.95 -1.51
C ASP A 107 -2.04 -19.73 -2.82
N SER A 108 -2.67 -19.24 -3.87
CA SER A 108 -2.73 -19.95 -5.17
C SER A 108 -1.38 -20.07 -5.87
N GLU A 109 -0.40 -19.27 -5.50
CA GLU A 109 0.91 -19.23 -6.15
C GLU A 109 1.91 -20.16 -5.50
N SER A 110 2.00 -20.12 -4.18
CA SER A 110 2.92 -20.97 -3.43
C SER A 110 2.32 -22.32 -3.00
N GLY A 111 0.99 -22.41 -2.95
CA GLY A 111 0.28 -23.55 -2.37
C GLY A 111 0.33 -23.57 -0.84
N GLU A 112 0.85 -22.52 -0.19
CA GLU A 112 0.96 -22.45 1.26
C GLU A 112 -0.41 -22.18 1.91
N ILE A 113 -0.70 -22.87 3.02
CA ILE A 113 -1.86 -22.55 3.86
C ILE A 113 -1.54 -21.33 4.69
N MET A 114 -2.16 -20.20 4.35
CA MET A 114 -1.90 -18.90 4.95
C MET A 114 -2.72 -18.65 6.21
N ALA A 115 -3.94 -19.20 6.27
CA ALA A 115 -4.86 -19.01 7.39
C ALA A 115 -5.91 -20.12 7.45
N THR A 116 -6.63 -20.19 8.59
CA THR A 116 -7.93 -20.84 8.67
C THR A 116 -9.00 -19.78 8.90
N MET A 117 -10.24 -20.03 8.48
CA MET A 117 -11.37 -19.14 8.65
C MET A 117 -12.62 -19.95 9.02
N THR A 118 -13.40 -19.44 9.99
CA THR A 118 -14.73 -19.95 10.24
C THR A 118 -15.73 -19.24 9.33
N VAL A 119 -16.42 -19.94 8.47
CA VAL A 119 -17.41 -19.35 7.55
C VAL A 119 -18.62 -18.86 8.33
N THR A 120 -18.85 -17.55 8.32
CA THR A 120 -20.03 -16.93 8.97
C THR A 120 -21.13 -16.58 7.98
N GLU A 121 -20.76 -16.25 6.74
CA GLU A 121 -21.71 -15.87 5.70
C GLU A 121 -21.16 -16.20 4.31
N LYS A 122 -22.08 -16.49 3.37
CA LYS A 122 -21.83 -16.60 1.93
C LYS A 122 -22.79 -15.66 1.21
N TYR A 123 -22.26 -14.81 0.33
CA TYR A 123 -23.09 -13.79 -0.33
C TYR A 123 -22.53 -13.43 -1.71
N THR A 124 -23.38 -12.89 -2.56
CA THR A 124 -22.99 -12.30 -3.84
C THR A 124 -22.99 -10.80 -3.74
N ILE A 125 -22.13 -10.15 -4.52
CA ILE A 125 -22.03 -8.70 -4.57
C ILE A 125 -22.40 -8.17 -5.96
N ASP A 126 -22.90 -6.94 -6.00
CA ASP A 126 -22.93 -6.14 -7.21
C ASP A 126 -21.53 -5.54 -7.44
N LYS A 127 -20.75 -6.22 -8.27
CA LYS A 127 -19.38 -5.81 -8.61
C LYS A 127 -19.34 -4.43 -9.30
N ALA A 128 -20.34 -4.10 -10.13
CA ALA A 128 -20.42 -2.81 -10.78
C ALA A 128 -20.67 -1.69 -9.75
N HIS A 129 -21.53 -1.94 -8.77
CA HIS A 129 -21.74 -1.03 -7.65
C HIS A 129 -20.45 -0.77 -6.87
N GLU A 130 -19.73 -1.83 -6.47
CA GLU A 130 -18.44 -1.68 -5.80
C GLU A 130 -17.47 -0.85 -6.64
N CYS A 131 -17.33 -1.17 -7.93
CA CYS A 131 -16.45 -0.45 -8.84
C CYS A 131 -16.81 1.04 -8.92
N GLN A 132 -18.09 1.35 -9.10
CA GLN A 132 -18.57 2.74 -9.19
C GLN A 132 -18.30 3.52 -7.89
N LYS A 133 -18.47 2.89 -6.74
CA LYS A 133 -18.27 3.53 -5.43
C LYS A 133 -16.79 3.68 -5.06
N VAL A 134 -15.99 2.63 -5.26
CA VAL A 134 -14.58 2.59 -4.84
C VAL A 134 -13.67 3.26 -5.86
N PHE A 135 -13.85 2.98 -7.16
CA PHE A 135 -12.97 3.46 -8.24
C PHE A 135 -13.56 4.60 -9.05
N LYS A 136 -14.83 4.97 -8.81
CA LYS A 136 -15.59 6.00 -9.57
C LYS A 136 -15.76 5.68 -11.06
N THR A 137 -15.53 4.44 -11.44
CA THR A 137 -15.65 3.95 -12.83
C THR A 137 -15.93 2.45 -12.84
N THR A 138 -16.51 1.97 -13.94
CA THR A 138 -16.68 0.54 -14.24
C THR A 138 -15.85 0.10 -15.46
N ASP A 139 -14.96 0.97 -15.94
CA ASP A 139 -14.11 0.69 -17.10
C ASP A 139 -13.09 -0.42 -16.78
N LEU A 140 -13.14 -1.51 -17.56
CA LEU A 140 -12.23 -2.67 -17.41
C LEU A 140 -10.77 -2.35 -17.76
N ALA A 141 -10.48 -1.23 -18.40
CA ALA A 141 -9.11 -0.77 -18.59
C ALA A 141 -8.47 -0.28 -17.28
N HIS A 142 -9.29 0.04 -16.26
CA HIS A 142 -8.81 0.36 -14.92
C HIS A 142 -8.41 -0.93 -14.19
N PRO A 143 -7.13 -1.09 -13.76
CA PRO A 143 -6.65 -2.36 -13.19
C PRO A 143 -7.40 -2.78 -11.92
N GLY A 144 -7.80 -1.85 -11.06
CA GLY A 144 -8.59 -2.15 -9.86
C GLY A 144 -10.00 -2.62 -10.19
N VAL A 145 -10.66 -2.01 -11.18
CA VAL A 145 -11.97 -2.47 -11.69
C VAL A 145 -11.85 -3.87 -12.25
N LYS A 146 -10.83 -4.12 -13.07
CA LYS A 146 -10.59 -5.45 -13.64
C LYS A 146 -10.45 -6.49 -12.54
N MET A 147 -9.67 -6.23 -11.49
CA MET A 147 -9.51 -7.14 -10.34
C MET A 147 -10.84 -7.47 -9.65
N VAL A 148 -11.72 -6.48 -9.42
CA VAL A 148 -13.03 -6.71 -8.80
C VAL A 148 -13.95 -7.49 -9.74
N MET A 149 -13.98 -7.16 -11.03
CA MET A 149 -14.82 -7.86 -12.01
C MET A 149 -14.39 -9.31 -12.23
N GLU A 150 -13.10 -9.62 -12.09
CA GLU A 150 -12.52 -10.97 -12.17
C GLU A 150 -12.63 -11.78 -10.87
N GLN A 151 -13.09 -11.19 -9.75
CA GLN A 151 -13.38 -11.97 -8.52
C GLN A 151 -14.34 -13.11 -8.83
N LYS A 152 -14.21 -14.19 -8.05
CA LYS A 152 -15.11 -15.33 -8.13
C LYS A 152 -16.55 -14.93 -7.72
N ALA A 153 -17.51 -15.81 -7.96
CA ALA A 153 -18.93 -15.45 -7.91
C ALA A 153 -19.48 -15.20 -6.49
N VAL A 154 -18.94 -15.90 -5.48
CA VAL A 154 -19.48 -15.89 -4.12
C VAL A 154 -18.44 -15.38 -3.13
N ASN A 155 -18.75 -14.36 -2.39
CA ASN A 155 -17.92 -13.92 -1.28
C ASN A 155 -18.17 -14.78 -0.04
N ILE A 156 -17.09 -15.09 0.66
CA ILE A 156 -17.08 -15.89 1.89
C ILE A 156 -16.55 -15.01 3.03
N ALA A 157 -17.37 -14.81 4.05
CA ALA A 157 -17.02 -13.99 5.20
C ALA A 157 -16.70 -14.83 6.43
N GLY A 158 -15.89 -14.26 7.30
CA GLY A 158 -15.65 -14.84 8.61
C GLY A 158 -14.32 -14.40 9.25
N PRO A 159 -14.19 -14.64 10.57
CA PRO A 159 -12.96 -14.39 11.30
C PRO A 159 -11.86 -15.37 10.88
N VAL A 160 -10.61 -14.87 10.83
CA VAL A 160 -9.45 -15.65 10.41
C VAL A 160 -8.48 -15.89 11.56
N LYS A 161 -7.76 -17.01 11.49
CA LYS A 161 -6.55 -17.30 12.25
C LYS A 161 -5.41 -17.41 11.25
N VAL A 162 -4.52 -16.44 11.26
CA VAL A 162 -3.42 -16.39 10.29
C VAL A 162 -2.28 -17.29 10.75
N LEU A 163 -1.69 -18.03 9.83
CA LEU A 163 -0.67 -19.05 10.08
C LEU A 163 0.68 -18.71 9.45
N SER A 164 0.70 -17.83 8.45
CA SER A 164 1.91 -17.48 7.72
C SER A 164 1.88 -16.02 7.26
N GLN A 165 3.07 -15.46 7.11
CA GLN A 165 3.33 -14.19 6.45
C GLN A 165 3.94 -14.38 5.06
N GLY A 166 3.90 -15.63 4.52
CA GLY A 166 4.54 -15.98 3.27
C GLY A 166 6.05 -15.75 3.28
N GLU A 167 6.59 -15.39 2.13
CA GLU A 167 8.04 -15.16 1.94
C GLU A 167 8.55 -13.83 2.51
N PHE A 168 7.66 -12.89 2.88
CA PHE A 168 8.03 -11.51 3.19
C PHE A 168 9.08 -11.36 4.31
N PRO A 169 8.98 -12.05 5.45
CA PRO A 169 9.97 -11.92 6.52
C PRO A 169 11.38 -12.39 6.14
N THR A 170 11.48 -13.39 5.27
CA THR A 170 12.77 -13.96 4.84
C THR A 170 13.33 -13.23 3.63
N LYS A 171 12.52 -13.01 2.62
CA LYS A 171 12.91 -12.36 1.36
C LYS A 171 13.30 -10.89 1.56
N TYR A 172 12.60 -10.20 2.45
CA TYR A 172 12.80 -8.78 2.73
C TYR A 172 13.31 -8.54 4.14
N ALA A 173 14.13 -9.45 4.67
CA ALA A 173 14.76 -9.30 5.99
C ALA A 173 15.46 -7.95 6.12
N GLY A 174 15.22 -7.25 7.23
CA GLY A 174 15.74 -5.90 7.49
C GLY A 174 14.96 -4.76 6.81
N THR A 175 14.01 -5.07 5.89
CA THR A 175 13.13 -4.07 5.29
C THR A 175 11.68 -4.29 5.68
N TYR A 176 11.20 -5.53 5.66
CA TYR A 176 9.84 -5.85 6.10
C TYR A 176 9.72 -5.69 7.62
N MET A 177 8.73 -4.94 8.08
CA MET A 177 8.38 -4.79 9.49
C MET A 177 6.87 -4.81 9.68
N THR A 178 6.43 -5.43 10.77
CA THR A 178 5.03 -5.41 11.22
C THR A 178 4.68 -4.09 11.91
N PRO A 179 3.38 -3.77 12.09
CA PRO A 179 2.96 -2.62 12.87
C PRO A 179 3.52 -2.59 14.31
N ALA A 180 3.63 -3.75 14.95
CA ALA A 180 4.19 -3.84 16.30
C ALA A 180 5.69 -3.47 16.31
N GLU A 181 6.45 -3.94 15.32
CA GLU A 181 7.88 -3.66 15.20
C GLU A 181 8.14 -2.19 14.86
N THR A 182 7.38 -1.59 13.94
CA THR A 182 7.55 -0.16 13.63
C THR A 182 7.20 0.72 14.81
N ARG A 183 6.13 0.41 15.57
CA ARG A 183 5.80 1.13 16.81
C ARG A 183 6.89 1.02 17.83
N ALA A 184 7.42 -0.18 18.09
CA ALA A 184 8.54 -0.39 19.02
C ALA A 184 9.79 0.39 18.58
N LEU A 185 10.08 0.41 17.26
CA LEU A 185 11.19 1.18 16.71
C LEU A 185 11.01 2.69 16.93
N PHE A 186 9.83 3.24 16.66
CA PHE A 186 9.56 4.67 16.86
C PHE A 186 9.65 5.05 18.34
N GLU A 187 9.12 4.23 19.23
CA GLU A 187 9.23 4.42 20.68
C GLU A 187 10.69 4.37 21.17
N SER A 188 11.50 3.45 20.65
CA SER A 188 12.93 3.35 20.98
C SER A 188 13.73 4.58 20.54
N LYS A 189 13.26 5.27 19.47
CA LYS A 189 13.82 6.54 18.98
C LYS A 189 13.26 7.77 19.73
N GLY A 190 12.29 7.58 20.62
CA GLY A 190 11.61 8.68 21.31
C GLY A 190 10.65 9.48 20.42
N TRP A 191 10.30 8.94 19.24
CA TRP A 191 9.37 9.59 18.32
C TRP A 191 7.93 9.53 18.82
N SER A 192 7.20 10.62 18.63
CA SER A 192 5.77 10.73 18.93
C SER A 192 4.96 11.07 17.67
N THR A 193 5.60 11.76 16.73
CA THR A 193 5.03 12.14 15.44
C THR A 193 5.85 11.52 14.32
N VAL A 194 5.20 10.74 13.45
CA VAL A 194 5.85 10.07 12.33
C VAL A 194 5.05 10.30 11.06
N ALA A 195 5.70 10.78 10.00
CA ALA A 195 5.09 10.89 8.69
C ALA A 195 5.41 9.66 7.84
N ALA A 196 4.40 9.01 7.31
CA ALA A 196 4.58 7.93 6.34
C ALA A 196 4.71 8.51 4.93
N PHE A 197 5.71 8.04 4.19
CA PHE A 197 5.84 8.23 2.75
C PHE A 197 5.62 6.90 2.03
N GLN A 198 4.49 6.77 1.34
CA GLN A 198 4.18 5.58 0.55
C GLN A 198 4.87 5.65 -0.80
N THR A 199 5.56 4.57 -1.20
CA THR A 199 6.14 4.47 -2.53
C THR A 199 6.08 3.07 -3.12
N ARG A 200 5.93 3.01 -4.43
CA ARG A 200 6.10 1.81 -5.26
C ARG A 200 7.21 1.99 -6.31
N ASN A 201 7.87 3.15 -6.27
CA ASN A 201 8.91 3.52 -7.21
C ASN A 201 10.23 3.80 -6.47
N PRO A 202 11.37 3.75 -7.13
CA PRO A 202 12.59 4.37 -6.65
C PRO A 202 12.36 5.86 -6.39
N MET A 203 12.94 6.37 -5.32
CA MET A 203 12.76 7.76 -4.95
C MET A 203 13.68 8.67 -5.81
N HIS A 204 13.09 9.70 -6.39
CA HIS A 204 13.78 10.79 -7.07
C HIS A 204 13.74 12.08 -6.24
N ARG A 205 14.32 13.18 -6.73
CA ARG A 205 14.43 14.45 -6.01
C ARG A 205 13.12 14.99 -5.44
N SER A 206 11.99 14.85 -6.18
CA SER A 206 10.68 15.26 -5.63
C SER A 206 10.31 14.44 -4.40
N HIS A 207 10.50 13.15 -4.41
CA HIS A 207 10.20 12.28 -3.27
C HIS A 207 11.12 12.61 -2.08
N GLU A 208 12.41 12.85 -2.33
CA GLU A 208 13.36 13.32 -1.31
C GLU A 208 12.87 14.65 -0.68
N TYR A 209 12.44 15.60 -1.51
CA TYR A 209 11.95 16.89 -1.05
C TYR A 209 10.69 16.76 -0.19
N LEU A 210 9.72 15.93 -0.62
CA LEU A 210 8.51 15.63 0.17
C LEU A 210 8.85 15.06 1.54
N ALA A 211 9.77 14.08 1.58
CA ALA A 211 10.21 13.48 2.83
C ALA A 211 10.95 14.48 3.73
N LYS A 212 11.77 15.38 3.16
CA LYS A 212 12.47 16.45 3.92
C LYS A 212 11.51 17.45 4.53
N ILE A 213 10.44 17.85 3.81
CA ILE A 213 9.38 18.68 4.39
C ILE A 213 8.77 17.99 5.62
N ALA A 214 8.54 16.68 5.55
CA ALA A 214 7.98 15.95 6.68
C ALA A 214 8.96 15.81 7.86
N VAL A 215 10.27 15.71 7.61
CA VAL A 215 11.31 15.71 8.67
C VAL A 215 11.32 17.03 9.46
N GLU A 216 10.99 18.17 8.80
CA GLU A 216 10.94 19.48 9.50
C GLU A 216 9.74 19.62 10.46
N ILE A 217 8.71 18.80 10.32
CA ILE A 217 7.44 18.93 11.06
C ILE A 217 7.08 17.71 11.91
N CYS A 218 7.77 16.58 11.74
CA CYS A 218 7.59 15.36 12.51
C CYS A 218 8.93 14.91 13.12
N ASP A 219 8.87 14.10 14.19
CA ASP A 219 10.08 13.54 14.81
C ASP A 219 10.82 12.60 13.85
N GLY A 220 10.07 11.95 12.92
CA GLY A 220 10.68 11.10 11.93
C GLY A 220 9.79 10.79 10.74
N VAL A 221 10.39 10.16 9.73
CA VAL A 221 9.70 9.73 8.51
C VAL A 221 9.87 8.23 8.30
N LEU A 222 8.78 7.55 8.04
CA LEU A 222 8.75 6.17 7.56
C LEU A 222 8.61 6.14 6.03
N ILE A 223 9.66 5.78 5.31
CA ILE A 223 9.55 5.44 3.89
C ILE A 223 9.00 4.02 3.81
N HIS A 224 7.75 3.88 3.41
CA HIS A 224 7.02 2.63 3.45
C HIS A 224 6.77 2.11 2.03
N SER A 225 7.61 1.17 1.62
CA SER A 225 7.61 0.61 0.27
C SER A 225 6.60 -0.54 0.11
N LEU A 226 5.92 -0.57 -1.02
CA LEU A 226 5.12 -1.71 -1.41
C LEU A 226 6.04 -2.92 -1.73
N LEU A 227 5.81 -4.05 -1.10
CA LEU A 227 6.51 -5.32 -1.37
C LEU A 227 5.64 -6.30 -2.17
N GLY A 228 4.34 -6.13 -2.15
CA GLY A 228 3.39 -6.92 -2.94
C GLY A 228 3.59 -6.74 -4.44
N LYS A 229 2.72 -7.39 -5.21
CA LYS A 229 2.83 -7.40 -6.67
C LYS A 229 2.70 -6.02 -7.29
N LEU A 230 3.50 -5.82 -8.32
CA LEU A 230 3.52 -4.66 -9.19
C LEU A 230 3.16 -5.06 -10.62
N LYS A 231 2.76 -4.07 -11.40
CA LYS A 231 2.55 -4.28 -12.84
C LYS A 231 3.89 -4.55 -13.56
N PRO A 232 3.86 -5.25 -14.70
CA PRO A 232 5.04 -5.44 -15.55
C PRO A 232 5.74 -4.10 -15.87
N GLY A 233 7.07 -4.10 -15.84
CA GLY A 233 7.90 -2.91 -16.09
C GLY A 233 8.12 -2.00 -14.88
N ASP A 234 7.56 -2.31 -13.71
CA ASP A 234 7.95 -1.67 -12.47
C ASP A 234 9.26 -2.30 -11.93
N ILE A 235 10.07 -1.50 -11.26
CA ILE A 235 11.37 -1.93 -10.72
C ILE A 235 11.16 -2.87 -9.52
N PRO A 236 11.83 -4.03 -9.44
CA PRO A 236 11.69 -4.99 -8.35
C PRO A 236 11.91 -4.38 -6.96
N ALA A 237 11.25 -4.95 -5.95
CA ALA A 237 11.28 -4.44 -4.58
C ALA A 237 12.71 -4.41 -4.00
N GLU A 238 13.54 -5.41 -4.33
CA GLU A 238 14.94 -5.51 -3.87
C GLU A 238 15.79 -4.34 -4.39
N VAL A 239 15.63 -4.01 -5.66
CA VAL A 239 16.36 -2.89 -6.29
C VAL A 239 15.88 -1.56 -5.73
N ARG A 240 14.55 -1.40 -5.56
CA ARG A 240 13.96 -0.21 -4.94
C ARG A 240 14.44 -0.04 -3.50
N SER A 241 14.48 -1.13 -2.72
CA SER A 241 14.94 -1.09 -1.32
C SER A 241 16.39 -0.65 -1.22
N LYS A 242 17.28 -1.17 -2.09
CA LYS A 242 18.68 -0.73 -2.18
C LYS A 242 18.79 0.76 -2.53
N ALA A 243 18.03 1.21 -3.53
CA ALA A 243 18.03 2.61 -3.99
C ALA A 243 17.52 3.56 -2.89
N ILE A 244 16.48 3.17 -2.14
CA ILE A 244 15.95 3.95 -1.02
C ILE A 244 16.94 3.98 0.15
N ALA A 245 17.55 2.85 0.50
CA ALA A 245 18.57 2.79 1.55
C ALA A 245 19.76 3.72 1.23
N LYS A 246 20.23 3.70 -0.04
CA LYS A 246 21.28 4.63 -0.48
C LYS A 246 20.85 6.07 -0.42
N LEU A 247 19.62 6.39 -0.81
CA LEU A 247 19.08 7.75 -0.68
C LEU A 247 19.04 8.21 0.78
N ILE A 248 18.61 7.36 1.70
CA ILE A 248 18.58 7.69 3.14
C ILE A 248 20.01 7.99 3.63
N GLU A 249 20.97 7.15 3.28
CA GLU A 249 22.38 7.31 3.66
C GLU A 249 22.97 8.65 3.22
N VAL A 250 22.72 9.06 1.95
CA VAL A 250 23.39 10.22 1.36
C VAL A 250 22.63 11.54 1.46
N ALA A 251 21.32 11.49 1.78
CA ALA A 251 20.45 12.65 1.67
C ALA A 251 19.75 13.06 2.96
N PHE A 252 19.74 12.22 3.99
CA PHE A 252 19.03 12.52 5.25
C PHE A 252 19.98 12.51 6.45
N VAL A 253 19.62 13.30 7.45
CA VAL A 253 20.31 13.26 8.75
C VAL A 253 20.08 11.89 9.37
N LYS A 254 21.14 11.33 9.96
CA LYS A 254 21.05 10.03 10.64
C LYS A 254 19.91 10.01 11.66
N ASP A 255 19.19 8.91 11.71
CA ASP A 255 18.10 8.66 12.65
C ASP A 255 16.84 9.54 12.48
N THR A 256 16.68 10.26 11.37
CA THR A 256 15.44 11.01 11.05
C THR A 256 14.50 10.26 10.10
N VAL A 257 15.00 9.26 9.38
CA VAL A 257 14.25 8.48 8.40
C VAL A 257 14.50 7.01 8.60
N VAL A 258 13.45 6.21 8.55
CA VAL A 258 13.52 4.75 8.54
C VAL A 258 12.82 4.22 7.29
N GLN A 259 13.26 3.06 6.81
CA GLN A 259 12.64 2.34 5.70
C GLN A 259 11.93 1.10 6.22
N SER A 260 10.73 0.84 5.70
CA SER A 260 10.05 -0.43 5.86
C SER A 260 9.26 -0.79 4.61
N GLY A 261 8.80 -2.02 4.55
CA GLY A 261 7.95 -2.51 3.47
C GLY A 261 6.69 -3.20 3.99
N TYR A 262 5.65 -3.25 3.16
CA TYR A 262 4.37 -3.85 3.49
C TYR A 262 3.83 -4.75 2.35
N PRO A 263 3.10 -5.85 2.70
CA PRO A 263 2.79 -6.95 1.78
C PRO A 263 1.42 -6.80 1.07
N LEU A 264 1.08 -5.63 0.56
CA LEU A 264 -0.17 -5.43 -0.19
C LEU A 264 0.06 -5.31 -1.68
N ASP A 265 -0.93 -5.71 -2.46
CA ASP A 265 -1.03 -5.34 -3.87
C ASP A 265 -1.70 -3.96 -4.01
N MET A 266 -1.28 -3.17 -5.00
CA MET A 266 -1.93 -1.91 -5.32
C MET A 266 -3.36 -2.14 -5.81
N ARG A 267 -4.30 -1.35 -5.30
CA ARG A 267 -5.71 -1.36 -5.76
C ARG A 267 -5.99 -0.32 -6.84
N TYR A 268 -5.13 0.69 -6.94
CA TYR A 268 -5.27 1.82 -7.87
C TYR A 268 -6.56 2.64 -7.65
N ALA A 269 -7.12 2.59 -6.44
CA ALA A 269 -8.37 3.26 -6.09
C ALA A 269 -8.23 4.77 -5.79
N GLY A 270 -7.08 5.36 -6.08
CA GLY A 270 -6.84 6.80 -5.95
C GLY A 270 -7.24 7.36 -4.58
N PRO A 271 -8.29 8.22 -4.53
CA PRO A 271 -8.71 8.85 -3.28
C PRO A 271 -9.04 7.87 -2.15
N ARG A 272 -9.82 6.81 -2.42
CA ARG A 272 -10.16 5.82 -1.39
C ARG A 272 -8.95 5.00 -0.94
N GLU A 273 -8.01 4.73 -1.85
CA GLU A 273 -6.78 4.06 -1.45
C GLU A 273 -5.86 4.97 -0.63
N ALA A 274 -5.88 6.28 -0.86
CA ALA A 274 -5.17 7.24 0.01
C ALA A 274 -5.69 7.18 1.45
N LEU A 275 -7.00 7.05 1.64
CA LEU A 275 -7.61 6.85 2.96
C LEU A 275 -7.21 5.50 3.58
N LEU A 276 -7.22 4.40 2.81
CA LEU A 276 -6.75 3.10 3.28
C LEU A 276 -5.26 3.15 3.65
N HIS A 277 -4.46 3.86 2.86
CA HIS A 277 -3.05 4.09 3.15
C HIS A 277 -2.82 4.87 4.45
N ALA A 278 -3.66 5.84 4.77
CA ALA A 278 -3.62 6.56 6.05
C ALA A 278 -4.05 5.65 7.20
N LEU A 279 -5.13 4.89 7.01
CA LEU A 279 -5.70 3.99 8.01
C LEU A 279 -4.68 2.96 8.50
N PHE A 280 -4.12 2.16 7.60
CA PHE A 280 -3.20 1.13 8.08
C PHE A 280 -1.87 1.71 8.56
N ARG A 281 -1.43 2.89 8.09
CA ARG A 281 -0.26 3.56 8.64
C ARG A 281 -0.51 4.11 10.05
N GLN A 282 -1.75 4.45 10.38
CA GLN A 282 -2.14 4.68 11.76
C GLN A 282 -1.85 3.44 12.63
N ASN A 283 -2.14 2.24 12.11
CA ASN A 283 -1.79 0.98 12.79
C ASN A 283 -0.28 0.79 12.92
N TYR A 284 0.49 1.18 11.90
CA TYR A 284 1.96 1.20 11.95
C TYR A 284 2.55 2.29 12.89
N GLY A 285 1.71 3.15 13.48
CA GLY A 285 2.12 4.19 14.43
C GLY A 285 2.41 5.55 13.81
N CYS A 286 2.05 5.74 12.52
CA CYS A 286 2.28 7.00 11.83
C CYS A 286 1.15 8.00 12.09
N SER A 287 1.50 9.19 12.59
CA SER A 287 0.57 10.29 12.85
C SER A 287 0.22 11.10 11.59
N HIS A 288 1.03 10.98 10.54
CA HIS A 288 0.85 11.70 9.29
C HIS A 288 1.07 10.79 8.08
N LEU A 289 0.39 11.10 6.97
CA LEU A 289 0.65 10.52 5.66
C LEU A 289 0.97 11.63 4.66
N ILE A 290 2.09 11.53 3.98
CA ILE A 290 2.41 12.42 2.86
C ILE A 290 1.51 12.05 1.69
N VAL A 291 0.65 12.99 1.28
CA VAL A 291 -0.25 12.84 0.14
C VAL A 291 0.21 13.81 -0.94
N GLY A 292 0.84 13.25 -1.96
CA GLY A 292 1.27 14.01 -3.13
C GLY A 292 0.20 14.02 -4.23
N ARG A 293 0.56 14.56 -5.38
CA ARG A 293 -0.23 14.49 -6.60
C ARG A 293 -0.43 13.03 -7.02
N ASP A 294 -1.61 12.71 -7.57
CA ASP A 294 -1.96 11.39 -8.12
C ASP A 294 -1.74 10.22 -7.15
N HIS A 295 -1.95 10.45 -5.84
CA HIS A 295 -1.73 9.43 -4.83
C HIS A 295 -2.57 8.17 -5.11
N ALA A 296 -1.90 7.04 -5.31
CA ALA A 296 -2.50 5.74 -5.63
C ALA A 296 -3.42 5.72 -6.87
N GLY A 297 -3.32 6.73 -7.73
CA GLY A 297 -4.06 6.78 -8.98
C GLY A 297 -3.43 5.98 -10.12
N VAL A 298 -4.17 5.90 -11.23
CA VAL A 298 -3.74 5.31 -12.49
C VAL A 298 -4.39 6.06 -13.65
N GLY A 299 -3.68 6.28 -14.75
CA GLY A 299 -4.20 7.00 -15.91
C GLY A 299 -4.75 8.38 -15.55
N ASP A 300 -5.89 8.71 -16.12
CA ASP A 300 -6.62 9.98 -15.90
C ASP A 300 -7.98 9.76 -15.20
N TYR A 301 -8.16 8.61 -14.50
CA TYR A 301 -9.41 8.28 -13.81
C TYR A 301 -9.73 9.20 -12.63
N TYR A 302 -8.72 9.83 -12.05
CA TYR A 302 -8.86 10.73 -10.91
C TYR A 302 -8.19 12.08 -11.22
N GLY A 303 -8.74 13.14 -10.65
CA GLY A 303 -8.08 14.43 -10.66
C GLY A 303 -6.77 14.40 -9.85
N PRO A 304 -5.76 15.21 -10.22
CA PRO A 304 -4.43 15.16 -9.61
C PRO A 304 -4.40 15.39 -8.10
N PHE A 305 -5.42 16.04 -7.55
CA PHE A 305 -5.56 16.34 -6.13
C PHE A 305 -6.83 15.75 -5.49
N ASP A 306 -7.51 14.83 -6.13
CA ASP A 306 -8.71 14.20 -5.56
C ASP A 306 -8.38 13.42 -4.28
N ALA A 307 -7.17 12.87 -4.18
CA ALA A 307 -6.67 12.27 -2.95
C ALA A 307 -6.47 13.30 -1.80
N HIS A 308 -6.28 14.59 -2.10
CA HIS A 308 -6.28 15.64 -1.07
C HIS A 308 -7.69 15.97 -0.59
N LYS A 309 -8.64 16.08 -1.52
CA LYS A 309 -10.03 16.50 -1.25
C LYS A 309 -10.76 15.48 -0.39
N ILE A 310 -10.59 14.19 -0.67
CA ILE A 310 -11.32 13.14 0.06
C ILE A 310 -11.06 13.16 1.57
N PHE A 311 -9.89 13.63 2.03
CA PHE A 311 -9.62 13.79 3.46
C PHE A 311 -10.46 14.89 4.10
N ASP A 312 -10.98 15.84 3.32
CA ASP A 312 -11.88 16.90 3.81
C ASP A 312 -13.34 16.45 3.81
N GLU A 313 -13.65 15.37 3.09
CA GLU A 313 -15.01 14.81 2.95
C GLU A 313 -15.32 13.75 4.03
N ILE A 314 -14.31 13.18 4.68
CA ILE A 314 -14.53 12.17 5.73
C ILE A 314 -14.96 12.83 7.05
N PRO A 315 -15.74 12.13 7.90
CA PRO A 315 -16.15 12.66 9.19
C PRO A 315 -14.95 13.03 10.08
N ALA A 316 -15.11 14.08 10.86
CA ALA A 316 -14.11 14.46 11.86
C ALA A 316 -13.83 13.29 12.82
N GLY A 317 -12.55 13.00 13.05
CA GLY A 317 -12.13 11.88 13.90
C GLY A 317 -12.19 10.49 13.25
N ALA A 318 -12.57 10.37 11.98
CA ALA A 318 -12.57 9.11 11.26
C ALA A 318 -11.17 8.48 11.18
N LEU A 319 -10.13 9.32 11.09
CA LEU A 319 -8.72 8.95 11.14
C LEU A 319 -7.97 9.87 12.11
N GLU A 320 -7.04 9.32 12.90
CA GLU A 320 -6.08 10.11 13.67
C GLU A 320 -4.85 10.49 12.83
N THR A 321 -4.51 9.70 11.81
CA THR A 321 -3.45 10.02 10.84
C THR A 321 -3.89 11.16 9.94
N LYS A 322 -3.14 12.27 9.96
CA LYS A 322 -3.44 13.49 9.22
C LYS A 322 -2.73 13.50 7.86
N PRO A 323 -3.35 13.98 6.78
CA PRO A 323 -2.69 14.14 5.50
C PRO A 323 -1.74 15.34 5.52
N LEU A 324 -0.51 15.15 5.05
CA LEU A 324 0.37 16.22 4.64
C LEU A 324 0.17 16.46 3.15
N LYS A 325 -0.71 17.39 2.81
CA LYS A 325 -1.12 17.71 1.45
C LYS A 325 -0.06 18.58 0.78
N ILE A 326 0.77 18.01 -0.07
CA ILE A 326 1.87 18.71 -0.74
C ILE A 326 1.55 18.82 -2.23
N ASP A 327 1.73 20.02 -2.76
CA ASP A 327 1.43 20.39 -4.14
C ASP A 327 2.47 19.83 -5.13
N TRP A 328 2.33 20.15 -6.43
CA TRP A 328 3.27 19.75 -7.47
C TRP A 328 4.67 20.21 -7.13
N THR A 329 5.59 19.27 -7.11
CA THR A 329 7.01 19.50 -6.85
C THR A 329 7.83 19.32 -8.13
N PHE A 330 8.82 20.18 -8.30
CA PHE A 330 9.68 20.21 -9.47
C PHE A 330 11.06 20.78 -9.09
N TRP A 331 12.05 20.54 -9.91
CA TRP A 331 13.29 21.29 -9.85
C TRP A 331 13.09 22.63 -10.57
N CYS A 332 13.48 23.71 -9.92
CA CYS A 332 13.47 25.03 -10.54
C CYS A 332 14.90 25.49 -10.80
N TYR A 333 15.24 25.70 -12.07
CA TYR A 333 16.60 26.13 -12.46
C TYR A 333 16.94 27.52 -11.94
N LYS A 334 15.98 28.44 -11.83
CA LYS A 334 16.20 29.77 -11.25
C LYS A 334 16.34 29.75 -9.73
N CYS A 335 15.61 28.86 -9.04
CA CYS A 335 15.80 28.68 -7.60
C CYS A 335 17.08 27.90 -7.29
N GLY A 336 17.62 27.16 -8.26
CA GLY A 336 18.74 26.24 -8.04
C GLY A 336 18.40 25.06 -7.14
N GLY A 337 17.10 24.63 -7.08
CA GLY A 337 16.67 23.59 -6.16
C GLY A 337 15.24 23.12 -6.35
N MET A 338 14.84 22.17 -5.48
CA MET A 338 13.47 21.68 -5.43
C MET A 338 12.52 22.74 -4.88
N ALA A 339 11.34 22.83 -5.51
CA ALA A 339 10.27 23.72 -5.12
C ALA A 339 8.89 23.11 -5.45
N SER A 340 7.84 23.77 -5.03
CA SER A 340 6.47 23.45 -5.42
C SER A 340 5.78 24.66 -6.06
N THR A 341 4.60 24.46 -6.64
CA THR A 341 3.79 25.56 -7.20
C THR A 341 3.41 26.58 -6.13
N ARG A 342 3.43 26.21 -4.85
CA ARG A 342 3.15 27.11 -3.71
C ARG A 342 4.37 27.88 -3.22
N THR A 343 5.59 27.44 -3.54
CA THR A 343 6.83 28.00 -2.98
C THR A 343 7.72 28.67 -4.03
N CYS A 344 7.44 28.46 -5.33
CA CYS A 344 8.26 28.98 -6.42
C CYS A 344 7.50 30.01 -7.27
N PRO A 345 7.97 31.25 -7.37
CA PRO A 345 7.33 32.31 -8.20
C PRO A 345 7.69 32.21 -9.68
N HIS A 346 8.62 31.33 -10.08
CA HIS A 346 9.12 31.28 -11.46
C HIS A 346 8.15 30.52 -12.39
N SER A 347 8.27 30.79 -13.69
CA SER A 347 7.41 30.24 -14.73
C SER A 347 7.70 28.74 -15.00
N GLU A 348 6.78 28.10 -15.71
CA GLU A 348 6.93 26.68 -16.11
C GLU A 348 8.18 26.43 -16.97
N LYS A 349 8.63 27.44 -17.74
CA LYS A 349 9.86 27.32 -18.56
C LYS A 349 11.12 27.08 -17.74
N ASP A 350 11.09 27.46 -16.46
CA ASP A 350 12.22 27.33 -15.55
C ASP A 350 12.17 26.02 -14.72
N ARG A 351 11.21 25.11 -15.03
CA ARG A 351 10.89 23.92 -14.22
C ARG A 351 11.22 22.63 -14.94
N LEU A 352 11.84 21.70 -14.21
CA LEU A 352 11.95 20.30 -14.60
C LEU A 352 10.92 19.49 -13.81
N LEU A 353 9.90 18.95 -14.50
CA LEU A 353 8.89 18.10 -13.89
C LEU A 353 9.42 16.68 -13.77
N LEU A 354 9.37 16.14 -12.54
CA LEU A 354 9.89 14.84 -12.20
C LEU A 354 8.74 13.82 -12.05
N SER A 355 8.89 12.65 -12.68
CA SER A 355 7.95 11.54 -12.48
C SER A 355 8.68 10.19 -12.55
N GLY A 356 8.23 9.22 -11.74
CA GLY A 356 8.80 7.88 -11.74
C GLY A 356 8.70 7.18 -13.10
N THR A 357 7.65 7.47 -13.89
CA THR A 357 7.49 6.91 -15.24
C THR A 357 8.52 7.49 -16.22
N LYS A 358 8.74 8.82 -16.19
CA LYS A 358 9.79 9.46 -17.00
C LYS A 358 11.18 8.93 -16.64
N LEU A 359 11.46 8.74 -15.35
CA LEU A 359 12.73 8.15 -14.91
C LEU A 359 12.93 6.74 -15.46
N ARG A 360 11.94 5.86 -15.30
CA ARG A 360 12.02 4.48 -15.81
C ARG A 360 12.21 4.44 -17.32
N LYS A 361 11.47 5.28 -18.06
CA LYS A 361 11.61 5.38 -19.52
C LYS A 361 13.03 5.78 -19.92
N ALA A 362 13.57 6.85 -19.36
CA ALA A 362 14.92 7.31 -19.65
C ALA A 362 15.97 6.22 -19.36
N LEU A 363 15.86 5.54 -18.19
CA LEU A 363 16.78 4.46 -17.81
C LEU A 363 16.66 3.23 -18.73
N SER A 364 15.43 2.84 -19.12
CA SER A 364 15.21 1.70 -20.02
C SER A 364 15.72 1.94 -21.44
N GLU A 365 15.79 3.20 -21.86
CA GLU A 365 16.32 3.63 -23.16
C GLU A 365 17.82 3.98 -23.11
N GLY A 366 18.47 3.81 -21.96
CA GLY A 366 19.89 4.15 -21.77
C GLY A 366 20.19 5.65 -21.84
N GLN A 367 19.16 6.50 -21.65
CA GLN A 367 19.32 7.96 -21.69
C GLN A 367 19.97 8.48 -20.41
N ASP A 368 20.69 9.58 -20.53
CA ASP A 368 21.22 10.29 -19.38
C ASP A 368 20.12 10.94 -18.57
N VAL A 369 20.19 10.71 -17.26
CA VAL A 369 19.29 11.32 -16.28
C VAL A 369 20.07 12.34 -15.47
N PRO A 370 19.67 13.63 -15.50
CA PRO A 370 20.40 14.68 -14.80
C PRO A 370 20.28 14.58 -13.28
N ALA A 371 21.28 15.10 -12.56
CA ALA A 371 21.32 15.09 -11.09
C ALA A 371 20.15 15.87 -10.44
N GLU A 372 19.57 16.82 -11.16
CA GLU A 372 18.36 17.53 -10.79
C GLU A 372 17.13 16.61 -10.72
N PHE A 373 17.16 15.48 -11.46
CA PHE A 373 16.09 14.49 -11.47
C PHE A 373 16.25 13.49 -10.34
N SER A 374 17.43 12.93 -10.17
CA SER A 374 17.72 11.97 -9.10
C SER A 374 19.20 12.03 -8.73
N ARG A 375 19.53 11.59 -7.50
CA ARG A 375 20.92 11.60 -7.03
C ARG A 375 21.76 10.62 -7.81
N PRO A 376 23.03 10.98 -8.13
CA PRO A 376 23.94 10.10 -8.87
C PRO A 376 24.10 8.72 -8.22
N GLU A 377 24.16 8.65 -6.90
CA GLU A 377 24.31 7.40 -6.13
C GLU A 377 23.10 6.48 -6.28
N VAL A 378 21.90 7.05 -6.34
CA VAL A 378 20.65 6.32 -6.59
C VAL A 378 20.58 5.88 -8.06
N LEU A 379 20.95 6.78 -8.98
CA LEU A 379 20.98 6.47 -10.41
C LEU A 379 21.98 5.34 -10.74
N ALA A 380 23.10 5.26 -10.05
CA ALA A 380 24.08 4.18 -10.26
C ALA A 380 23.44 2.80 -10.00
N ILE A 381 22.68 2.63 -8.93
CA ILE A 381 21.97 1.37 -8.62
C ILE A 381 20.93 1.04 -9.69
N LEU A 382 20.18 2.05 -10.14
CA LEU A 382 19.13 1.86 -11.14
C LEU A 382 19.71 1.57 -12.53
N ARG A 383 20.80 2.24 -12.92
CA ARG A 383 21.52 1.97 -14.18
C ARG A 383 22.10 0.56 -14.22
N ASP A 384 22.71 0.12 -13.11
CA ASP A 384 23.23 -1.25 -12.97
C ASP A 384 22.11 -2.29 -13.17
N TYR A 385 20.94 -2.08 -12.55
CA TYR A 385 19.76 -2.94 -12.76
C TYR A 385 19.36 -3.00 -14.24
N TYR A 386 19.18 -1.85 -14.91
CA TYR A 386 18.74 -1.82 -16.32
C TYR A 386 19.81 -2.37 -17.29
N ALA A 387 21.10 -2.19 -16.99
CA ALA A 387 22.18 -2.74 -17.79
C ALA A 387 22.27 -4.28 -17.73
N ASN A 388 21.81 -4.86 -16.62
CA ASN A 388 21.84 -6.32 -16.41
C ASN A 388 20.51 -7.02 -16.74
N LEU A 389 19.48 -6.28 -17.22
CA LEU A 389 18.23 -6.88 -17.67
C LEU A 389 18.44 -7.69 -18.95
N LYS A 390 17.94 -8.91 -18.96
CA LYS A 390 17.86 -9.74 -20.16
C LYS A 390 16.84 -9.17 -21.15
N ASP A 391 16.96 -9.50 -22.42
CA ASP A 391 16.08 -8.95 -23.46
C ASP A 391 14.59 -9.35 -23.28
N ASP A 392 14.33 -10.52 -22.75
CA ASP A 392 12.99 -11.02 -22.41
C ASP A 392 12.39 -10.37 -21.15
N GLU A 393 13.20 -9.75 -20.32
CA GLU A 393 12.78 -8.99 -19.13
C GLU A 393 12.52 -7.50 -19.44
N LYS A 394 12.94 -7.03 -20.60
CA LYS A 394 12.76 -5.62 -21.01
C LYS A 394 11.31 -5.34 -21.39
N VAL A 395 10.69 -4.43 -20.68
CA VAL A 395 9.30 -3.97 -20.92
C VAL A 395 9.32 -2.54 -21.41
N GLU A 396 8.61 -2.28 -22.52
CA GLU A 396 8.42 -0.91 -23.01
C GLU A 396 7.65 -0.05 -21.99
N VAL A 397 8.26 1.02 -21.51
CA VAL A 397 7.65 1.96 -20.57
C VAL A 397 6.89 3.03 -21.33
N LYS A 398 5.56 2.92 -21.39
CA LYS A 398 4.67 3.92 -22.02
C LYS A 398 4.34 5.04 -21.04
N LEU A 399 4.47 6.29 -21.50
CA LEU A 399 3.97 7.45 -20.76
C LEU A 399 2.45 7.49 -20.91
N SER A 400 1.73 7.61 -19.80
CA SER A 400 0.26 7.69 -19.80
C SER A 400 -0.21 8.66 -18.72
N GLY A 401 -1.42 9.19 -18.89
CA GLY A 401 -2.04 10.10 -17.94
C GLY A 401 -1.21 11.36 -17.69
N HIS A 402 -1.21 11.83 -16.46
CA HIS A 402 -0.46 13.03 -16.05
C HIS A 402 1.06 12.94 -16.24
N SER A 403 1.61 11.75 -16.51
CA SER A 403 3.04 11.55 -16.83
C SER A 403 3.37 11.85 -18.28
N ALA A 404 2.37 11.92 -19.16
CA ALA A 404 2.56 12.23 -20.57
C ALA A 404 2.61 13.75 -20.84
N LYS A 405 2.14 14.55 -19.88
CA LYS A 405 2.21 16.02 -19.88
C LYS A 405 3.46 16.47 -19.12
#